data_9fc879b23241ee55c96ef8c6fae07967
#
_entry.id   9fc879b23241ee55c96ef8c6fae07967
#
_cell.length_a   1.000
_cell.length_b   1.000
_cell.length_c   1.000
_cell.angle_alpha   90.00
_cell.angle_beta   90.00
_cell.angle_gamma   90.00
#
_symmetry.space_group_name_H-M   'P 1'
#
loop_
_entity.id
_entity.type
_entity.pdbx_description
1 polymer ?
#
loop_
_entity_poly.entity_id
_entity_poly.type
_entity_poly.pdbx_seq_one_letter_code
_entity_poly.pdbx_strand_id
1 'polypeptide(L)'
;MKFLLVAAKTGGHVFPASVIGKELTKNSHEVIFIGTGSEIEKNAYHNLNSELYELSMEGFRGANLIKKIQVLYQTFINVFKVIQIINKEKINAMIGFGGFITVPVGVACWIKKKPIFTHEQNAVIGSANKLLSKISKINFLGFPIKGFNKSIYSGNPIREAFVNNGENIIDDKNMVRIYITGGSQGSQYINKNLPRIFKDYSNNIKIIHQCGKNNFQEVSN
;
A
#
# COMPACT_ATOMS: atom_id res chain seq x y z
N MET A 1 -11.10 6.27 -19.42
CA MET A 1 -9.88 7.02 -19.04
C MET A 1 -8.80 6.02 -18.62
N LYS A 2 -7.52 6.37 -18.77
CA LYS A 2 -6.41 5.50 -18.35
C LYS A 2 -5.73 6.08 -17.11
N PHE A 3 -5.72 5.31 -16.03
CA PHE A 3 -5.15 5.70 -14.72
C PHE A 3 -3.82 5.00 -14.46
N LEU A 4 -2.89 5.74 -13.87
CA LEU A 4 -1.62 5.25 -13.40
C LEU A 4 -1.66 5.09 -11.87
N LEU A 5 -1.64 3.85 -11.38
CA LEU A 5 -1.66 3.53 -9.95
C LEU A 5 -0.25 3.20 -9.47
N VAL A 6 0.17 3.82 -8.36
CA VAL A 6 1.54 3.71 -7.88
C VAL A 6 1.58 3.25 -6.43
N ALA A 7 2.15 2.08 -6.21
CA ALA A 7 2.35 1.52 -4.88
C ALA A 7 3.62 0.67 -4.84
N ALA A 8 4.27 0.57 -3.69
CA ALA A 8 5.51 -0.19 -3.59
C ALA A 8 5.65 -1.00 -2.30
N LYS A 9 6.23 -2.18 -2.46
CA LYS A 9 6.84 -3.09 -1.47
C LYS A 9 5.93 -3.64 -0.38
N THR A 10 5.00 -2.88 0.18
CA THR A 10 4.22 -3.33 1.35
C THR A 10 2.77 -3.57 1.01
N GLY A 11 2.16 -4.59 1.62
CA GLY A 11 0.74 -4.88 1.44
C GLY A 11 -0.18 -3.72 1.80
N GLY A 12 0.25 -2.85 2.74
CA GLY A 12 -0.49 -1.65 3.12
C GLY A 12 -0.70 -0.65 1.98
N HIS A 13 0.22 -0.59 1.00
CA HIS A 13 0.08 0.23 -0.20
C HIS A 13 -0.47 -0.55 -1.38
N VAL A 14 0.03 -1.78 -1.57
CA VAL A 14 -0.23 -2.61 -2.75
C VAL A 14 -1.68 -3.10 -2.81
N PHE A 15 -2.24 -3.58 -1.69
CA PHE A 15 -3.61 -4.07 -1.69
C PHE A 15 -4.66 -2.96 -1.91
N PRO A 16 -4.58 -1.78 -1.26
CA PRO A 16 -5.45 -0.66 -1.63
C PRO A 16 -5.36 -0.26 -3.10
N ALA A 17 -4.14 -0.26 -3.68
CA ALA A 17 -3.96 0.01 -5.10
C ALA A 17 -4.65 -1.04 -5.98
N SER A 18 -4.53 -2.34 -5.64
CA SER A 18 -5.19 -3.40 -6.40
C SER A 18 -6.73 -3.33 -6.32
N VAL A 19 -7.27 -2.99 -5.15
CA VAL A 19 -8.73 -2.83 -4.97
C VAL A 19 -9.27 -1.66 -5.80
N ILE A 20 -8.62 -0.51 -5.75
CA ILE A 20 -9.00 0.64 -6.58
C ILE A 20 -8.80 0.34 -8.07
N GLY A 21 -7.73 -0.36 -8.43
CA GLY A 21 -7.51 -0.80 -9.82
C GLY A 21 -8.64 -1.69 -10.33
N LYS A 22 -9.06 -2.67 -9.53
CA LYS A 22 -10.20 -3.54 -9.84
C LYS A 22 -11.49 -2.74 -10.05
N GLU A 23 -11.75 -1.79 -9.16
CA GLU A 23 -12.95 -0.98 -9.22
C GLU A 23 -12.96 -0.03 -10.42
N LEU A 24 -11.83 0.58 -10.75
CA LEU A 24 -11.69 1.41 -11.95
C LEU A 24 -11.92 0.57 -13.22
N THR A 25 -11.39 -0.65 -13.27
CA THR A 25 -11.59 -1.56 -14.41
C THR A 25 -13.05 -1.98 -14.56
N LYS A 26 -13.73 -2.29 -13.45
CA LYS A 26 -15.18 -2.56 -13.45
C LYS A 26 -15.99 -1.39 -14.04
N ASN A 27 -15.52 -0.15 -13.81
CA ASN A 27 -16.13 1.06 -14.34
C ASN A 27 -15.61 1.47 -15.73
N SER A 28 -15.10 0.51 -16.52
CA SER A 28 -14.65 0.70 -17.90
C SER A 28 -13.47 1.69 -18.03
N HIS A 29 -12.62 1.77 -17.04
CA HIS A 29 -11.37 2.51 -17.10
C HIS A 29 -10.18 1.57 -17.29
N GLU A 30 -9.16 2.03 -17.99
CA GLU A 30 -7.91 1.32 -18.13
C GLU A 30 -6.99 1.67 -16.95
N VAL A 31 -6.25 0.68 -16.48
CA VAL A 31 -5.35 0.82 -15.33
C VAL A 31 -3.96 0.27 -15.68
N ILE A 32 -2.96 1.02 -15.32
CA ILE A 32 -1.55 0.62 -15.36
C ILE A 32 -0.97 0.79 -13.96
N PHE A 33 -0.11 -0.13 -13.56
CA PHE A 33 0.58 -0.07 -12.29
C PHE A 33 2.05 0.32 -12.47
N ILE A 34 2.57 1.08 -11.52
CA ILE A 34 4.02 1.25 -11.30
C ILE A 34 4.36 0.73 -9.91
N GLY A 35 5.35 -0.14 -9.86
CA GLY A 35 5.86 -0.77 -8.66
C GLY A 35 7.36 -0.98 -8.68
N THR A 36 7.86 -1.81 -7.77
CA THR A 36 9.27 -2.24 -7.71
C THR A 36 9.49 -3.63 -8.28
N GLY A 37 8.42 -4.30 -8.76
CA GLY A 37 8.48 -5.68 -9.24
C GLY A 37 8.53 -6.73 -8.13
N SER A 38 8.16 -6.39 -6.90
CA SER A 38 8.13 -7.34 -5.79
C SER A 38 7.05 -8.40 -5.98
N GLU A 39 7.26 -9.59 -5.39
CA GLU A 39 6.29 -10.69 -5.47
C GLU A 39 4.89 -10.30 -5.00
N ILE A 40 4.79 -9.46 -3.95
CA ILE A 40 3.50 -9.01 -3.44
C ILE A 40 2.77 -8.14 -4.47
N GLU A 41 3.48 -7.32 -5.23
CA GLU A 41 2.93 -6.50 -6.30
C GLU A 41 2.45 -7.39 -7.46
N LYS A 42 3.31 -8.31 -7.93
CA LYS A 42 2.98 -9.26 -9.00
C LYS A 42 1.74 -10.07 -8.66
N ASN A 43 1.70 -10.64 -7.45
CA ASN A 43 0.56 -11.43 -6.99
C ASN A 43 -0.73 -10.60 -6.84
N ALA A 44 -0.63 -9.35 -6.35
CA ALA A 44 -1.80 -8.50 -6.15
C ALA A 44 -2.42 -8.00 -7.45
N TYR A 45 -1.60 -7.83 -8.51
CA TYR A 45 -2.03 -7.30 -9.79
C TYR A 45 -2.27 -8.37 -10.86
N HIS A 46 -1.86 -9.62 -10.61
CA HIS A 46 -1.93 -10.73 -11.59
C HIS A 46 -3.30 -10.89 -12.25
N ASN A 47 -4.38 -10.77 -11.47
CA ASN A 47 -5.75 -11.01 -11.96
C ASN A 47 -6.42 -9.75 -12.54
N LEU A 48 -5.68 -8.64 -12.71
CA LEU A 48 -6.27 -7.38 -13.13
C LEU A 48 -6.11 -7.10 -14.63
N ASN A 49 -5.47 -8.00 -15.40
CA ASN A 49 -5.12 -7.80 -16.80
C ASN A 49 -4.48 -6.43 -17.07
N SER A 50 -3.70 -5.94 -16.13
CA SER A 50 -3.08 -4.62 -16.16
C SER A 50 -1.57 -4.73 -16.19
N GLU A 51 -0.92 -3.90 -16.99
CA GLU A 51 0.53 -3.88 -17.10
C GLU A 51 1.18 -3.30 -15.82
N LEU A 52 2.27 -3.93 -15.35
CA LEU A 52 3.09 -3.45 -14.25
C LEU A 52 4.44 -2.98 -14.79
N TYR A 53 4.69 -1.68 -14.71
CA TYR A 53 6.00 -1.08 -14.97
C TYR A 53 6.85 -1.09 -13.72
N GLU A 54 8.06 -1.62 -13.82
CA GLU A 54 8.98 -1.74 -12.70
C GLU A 54 9.98 -0.57 -12.68
N LEU A 55 10.10 0.11 -11.52
CA LEU A 55 11.11 1.13 -11.28
C LEU A 55 12.12 0.64 -10.23
N SER A 56 13.39 0.66 -10.60
CA SER A 56 14.49 0.41 -9.65
C SER A 56 14.78 1.67 -8.85
N MET A 57 14.53 1.62 -7.55
CA MET A 57 14.81 2.72 -6.64
C MET A 57 14.91 2.21 -5.20
N GLU A 58 15.74 2.84 -4.40
CA GLU A 58 15.87 2.60 -2.97
C GLU A 58 15.19 3.70 -2.13
N GLY A 59 14.92 3.37 -0.86
CA GLY A 59 14.30 4.32 0.06
C GLY A 59 15.33 5.22 0.75
N PHE A 60 14.90 6.40 1.19
CA PHE A 60 15.71 7.41 1.89
C PHE A 60 15.96 7.11 3.37
N ARG A 61 15.14 6.29 4.02
CA ARG A 61 15.22 6.07 5.48
C ARG A 61 16.52 5.40 5.89
N GLY A 62 17.23 6.01 6.85
CA GLY A 62 18.50 5.48 7.36
C GLY A 62 19.70 5.63 6.41
N ALA A 63 19.54 6.36 5.29
CA ALA A 63 20.58 6.52 4.29
C ALA A 63 21.65 7.54 4.73
N ASN A 64 22.93 7.19 4.55
CA ASN A 64 24.05 8.12 4.65
C ASN A 64 24.03 9.13 3.48
N LEU A 65 24.93 10.14 3.52
CA LEU A 65 24.95 11.21 2.52
C LEU A 65 25.13 10.70 1.09
N ILE A 66 26.03 9.75 0.87
CA ILE A 66 26.31 9.14 -0.45
C ILE A 66 25.05 8.46 -0.98
N LYS A 67 24.38 7.68 -0.14
CA LYS A 67 23.14 6.99 -0.52
C LYS A 67 21.99 7.96 -0.82
N LYS A 68 21.93 9.10 -0.12
CA LYS A 68 20.95 10.17 -0.43
C LYS A 68 21.18 10.76 -1.81
N ILE A 69 22.42 11.02 -2.20
CA ILE A 69 22.79 11.52 -3.54
C ILE A 69 22.39 10.48 -4.61
N GLN A 70 22.68 9.20 -4.34
CA GLN A 70 22.32 8.11 -5.25
C GLN A 70 20.81 7.99 -5.44
N VAL A 71 20.02 8.13 -4.38
CA VAL A 71 18.55 8.11 -4.45
C VAL A 71 18.01 9.33 -5.21
N LEU A 72 18.61 10.52 -5.05
CA LEU A 72 18.26 11.70 -5.85
C LEU A 72 18.53 11.47 -7.34
N TYR A 73 19.67 10.90 -7.69
CA TYR A 73 20.02 10.54 -9.06
C TYR A 73 19.03 9.50 -9.64
N GLN A 74 18.72 8.45 -8.89
CA GLN A 74 17.71 7.47 -9.28
C GLN A 74 16.33 8.12 -9.46
N THR A 75 15.96 9.05 -8.58
CA THR A 75 14.69 9.80 -8.71
C THR A 75 14.65 10.54 -10.03
N PHE A 76 15.72 11.24 -10.39
CA PHE A 76 15.82 11.99 -11.64
C PHE A 76 15.66 11.08 -12.86
N ILE A 77 16.41 9.98 -12.93
CA ILE A 77 16.29 9.00 -14.04
C ILE A 77 14.86 8.45 -14.12
N ASN A 78 14.27 8.09 -13.00
CA ASN A 78 12.92 7.53 -12.97
C ASN A 78 11.86 8.55 -13.42
N VAL A 79 12.04 9.84 -13.17
CA VAL A 79 11.15 10.88 -13.72
C VAL A 79 11.11 10.82 -15.25
N PHE A 80 12.27 10.71 -15.93
CA PHE A 80 12.30 10.61 -17.39
C PHE A 80 11.66 9.32 -17.90
N LYS A 81 11.95 8.17 -17.27
CA LYS A 81 11.31 6.89 -17.62
C LYS A 81 9.78 6.99 -17.49
N VAL A 82 9.29 7.60 -16.42
CA VAL A 82 7.83 7.75 -16.21
C VAL A 82 7.23 8.73 -17.22
N ILE A 83 7.92 9.80 -17.60
CA ILE A 83 7.45 10.70 -18.69
C ILE A 83 7.25 9.92 -20.00
N GLN A 84 8.17 9.01 -20.33
CA GLN A 84 8.02 8.15 -21.51
C GLN A 84 6.80 7.22 -21.38
N ILE A 85 6.58 6.60 -20.20
CA ILE A 85 5.40 5.79 -19.93
C ILE A 85 4.11 6.62 -20.06
N ILE A 86 4.05 7.81 -19.47
CA ILE A 86 2.88 8.70 -19.55
C ILE A 86 2.53 9.01 -21.00
N ASN A 87 3.52 9.26 -21.85
CA ASN A 87 3.31 9.57 -23.26
C ASN A 87 2.90 8.33 -24.06
N LYS A 88 3.60 7.21 -23.89
CA LYS A 88 3.32 5.92 -24.56
C LYS A 88 1.90 5.46 -24.24
N GLU A 89 1.57 5.44 -22.97
CA GLU A 89 0.32 4.90 -22.45
C GLU A 89 -0.84 5.92 -22.47
N LYS A 90 -0.59 7.16 -22.86
CA LYS A 90 -1.59 8.25 -22.89
C LYS A 90 -2.32 8.41 -21.55
N ILE A 91 -1.57 8.37 -20.45
CA ILE A 91 -2.10 8.45 -19.07
C ILE A 91 -2.93 9.73 -18.88
N ASN A 92 -4.11 9.59 -18.29
CA ASN A 92 -5.00 10.71 -17.98
C ASN A 92 -4.81 11.25 -16.56
N ALA A 93 -4.58 10.39 -15.57
CA ALA A 93 -4.40 10.79 -14.18
C ALA A 93 -3.55 9.75 -13.42
N MET A 94 -3.01 10.13 -12.26
CA MET A 94 -2.25 9.29 -11.36
C MET A 94 -2.94 9.20 -10.01
N ILE A 95 -2.88 8.00 -9.39
CA ILE A 95 -3.24 7.77 -7.99
C ILE A 95 -2.04 7.15 -7.28
N GLY A 96 -1.46 7.85 -6.29
CA GLY A 96 -0.34 7.39 -5.48
C GLY A 96 -0.80 6.84 -4.13
N PHE A 97 -0.39 5.62 -3.80
CA PHE A 97 -0.73 4.96 -2.53
C PHE A 97 0.40 5.03 -1.50
N GLY A 98 1.45 5.79 -1.80
CA GLY A 98 2.63 5.91 -0.94
C GLY A 98 3.79 5.01 -1.37
N GLY A 99 4.85 5.04 -0.54
CA GLY A 99 6.13 4.47 -0.91
C GLY A 99 7.01 5.44 -1.70
N PHE A 100 8.31 5.21 -1.66
CA PHE A 100 9.30 6.15 -2.19
C PHE A 100 9.23 6.34 -3.72
N ILE A 101 8.80 5.31 -4.47
CA ILE A 101 8.64 5.39 -5.94
C ILE A 101 7.50 6.31 -6.36
N THR A 102 6.57 6.62 -5.47
CA THR A 102 5.44 7.52 -5.77
C THR A 102 5.94 8.94 -6.06
N VAL A 103 7.08 9.34 -5.49
CA VAL A 103 7.65 10.69 -5.66
C VAL A 103 8.07 10.96 -7.12
N PRO A 104 8.96 10.18 -7.76
CA PRO A 104 9.33 10.42 -9.16
C PRO A 104 8.13 10.32 -10.09
N VAL A 105 7.17 9.44 -9.82
CA VAL A 105 5.96 9.33 -10.64
C VAL A 105 5.08 10.57 -10.51
N GLY A 106 4.90 11.08 -9.30
CA GLY A 106 4.16 12.31 -9.06
C GLY A 106 4.81 13.54 -9.72
N VAL A 107 6.14 13.65 -9.63
CA VAL A 107 6.90 14.73 -10.30
C VAL A 107 6.73 14.64 -11.83
N ALA A 108 6.83 13.45 -12.42
CA ALA A 108 6.61 13.25 -13.85
C ALA A 108 5.20 13.66 -14.28
N CYS A 109 4.18 13.26 -13.51
CA CYS A 109 2.80 13.65 -13.74
C CYS A 109 2.60 15.17 -13.63
N TRP A 110 3.22 15.81 -12.66
CA TRP A 110 3.19 17.26 -12.50
C TRP A 110 3.80 17.98 -13.70
N ILE A 111 4.98 17.57 -14.17
CA ILE A 111 5.63 18.09 -15.38
C ILE A 111 4.72 17.93 -16.61
N LYS A 112 4.04 16.80 -16.72
CA LYS A 112 3.11 16.50 -17.83
C LYS A 112 1.70 17.08 -17.61
N LYS A 113 1.51 17.90 -16.57
CA LYS A 113 0.22 18.54 -16.21
C LYS A 113 -0.92 17.51 -16.07
N LYS A 114 -0.61 16.29 -15.58
CA LYS A 114 -1.61 15.27 -15.32
C LYS A 114 -2.12 15.39 -13.88
N PRO A 115 -3.43 15.29 -13.65
CA PRO A 115 -4.00 15.29 -12.29
C PRO A 115 -3.35 14.22 -11.41
N ILE A 116 -2.96 14.62 -10.19
CA ILE A 116 -2.37 13.76 -9.19
C ILE A 116 -3.36 13.63 -8.03
N PHE A 117 -3.64 12.40 -7.67
CA PHE A 117 -4.37 12.03 -6.47
C PHE A 117 -3.47 11.20 -5.57
N THR A 118 -3.67 11.29 -4.25
CA THR A 118 -2.97 10.41 -3.30
C THR A 118 -3.99 9.72 -2.41
N HIS A 119 -3.64 8.56 -1.91
CA HIS A 119 -4.36 7.87 -0.86
C HIS A 119 -3.39 7.54 0.28
N GLU A 120 -3.72 7.98 1.50
CA GLU A 120 -2.97 7.66 2.72
C GLU A 120 -3.75 6.65 3.55
N GLN A 121 -3.16 5.48 3.77
CA GLN A 121 -3.79 4.36 4.47
C GLN A 121 -3.61 4.42 5.99
N ASN A 122 -2.63 5.20 6.46
CA ASN A 122 -2.26 5.27 7.86
C ASN A 122 -2.84 6.52 8.55
N ALA A 123 -2.97 6.46 9.86
CA ALA A 123 -3.33 7.62 10.68
C ALA A 123 -2.23 8.71 10.71
N VAL A 124 -1.00 8.37 10.27
CA VAL A 124 0.13 9.28 10.15
C VAL A 124 0.58 9.33 8.69
N ILE A 125 0.67 10.53 8.15
CA ILE A 125 1.00 10.75 6.73
C ILE A 125 2.43 10.31 6.44
N GLY A 126 2.57 9.43 5.45
CA GLY A 126 3.87 9.02 4.92
C GLY A 126 4.60 10.17 4.21
N SER A 127 5.94 10.16 4.26
CA SER A 127 6.78 11.26 3.71
C SER A 127 6.52 11.51 2.22
N ALA A 128 6.30 10.47 1.43
CA ALA A 128 5.99 10.59 -0.01
C ALA A 128 4.64 11.29 -0.22
N ASN A 129 3.59 10.86 0.46
CA ASN A 129 2.26 11.49 0.38
C ASN A 129 2.29 12.92 0.91
N LYS A 130 3.05 13.19 1.98
CA LYS A 130 3.24 14.56 2.50
C LYS A 130 3.90 15.48 1.47
N LEU A 131 4.87 14.98 0.71
CA LEU A 131 5.52 15.74 -0.36
C LEU A 131 4.55 15.99 -1.52
N LEU A 132 3.87 14.95 -2.00
CA LEU A 132 2.95 15.02 -3.14
C LEU A 132 1.67 15.78 -2.83
N SER A 133 1.24 15.87 -1.58
CA SER A 133 0.04 16.63 -1.20
C SER A 133 0.10 18.11 -1.60
N LYS A 134 1.31 18.65 -1.76
CA LYS A 134 1.49 20.05 -2.20
C LYS A 134 1.06 20.28 -3.65
N ILE A 135 1.19 19.25 -4.49
CA ILE A 135 0.91 19.28 -5.93
C ILE A 135 -0.29 18.42 -6.33
N SER A 136 -0.86 17.66 -5.41
CA SER A 136 -2.04 16.85 -5.65
C SER A 136 -3.31 17.69 -5.76
N LYS A 137 -4.27 17.18 -6.51
CA LYS A 137 -5.60 17.76 -6.65
C LYS A 137 -6.46 17.45 -5.44
N ILE A 138 -6.44 16.18 -5.01
CA ILE A 138 -7.16 15.67 -3.83
C ILE A 138 -6.29 14.61 -3.16
N ASN A 139 -6.34 14.58 -1.82
CA ASN A 139 -5.71 13.57 -0.99
C ASN A 139 -6.81 12.76 -0.29
N PHE A 140 -6.96 11.49 -0.65
CA PHE A 140 -7.88 10.57 0.03
C PHE A 140 -7.24 10.02 1.30
N LEU A 141 -8.01 9.93 2.37
CA LEU A 141 -7.52 9.52 3.68
C LEU A 141 -8.26 8.27 4.17
N GLY A 142 -7.51 7.27 4.60
CA GLY A 142 -8.02 6.07 5.27
C GLY A 142 -8.46 6.32 6.71
N PHE A 143 -7.88 7.36 7.35
CA PHE A 143 -8.22 7.83 8.69
C PHE A 143 -8.36 9.35 8.70
N PRO A 144 -9.22 9.92 9.57
CA PRO A 144 -9.34 11.36 9.70
C PRO A 144 -8.03 11.98 10.21
N ILE A 145 -7.43 12.87 9.42
CA ILE A 145 -6.21 13.60 9.79
C ILE A 145 -6.52 15.09 9.76
N LYS A 146 -6.46 15.73 10.94
CA LYS A 146 -6.71 17.18 11.05
C LYS A 146 -5.62 18.00 10.36
N GLY A 147 -6.03 19.09 9.72
CA GLY A 147 -5.10 20.07 9.13
C GLY A 147 -4.40 19.63 7.84
N PHE A 148 -4.83 18.52 7.22
CA PHE A 148 -4.29 18.11 5.93
C PHE A 148 -5.10 18.70 4.78
N ASN A 149 -4.48 19.60 4.01
CA ASN A 149 -5.15 20.39 2.96
C ASN A 149 -5.60 19.50 1.79
N LYS A 150 -6.68 19.93 1.13
CA LYS A 150 -7.25 19.24 -0.04
C LYS A 150 -7.50 17.75 0.22
N SER A 151 -7.98 17.41 1.40
CA SER A 151 -8.19 16.01 1.79
C SER A 151 -9.68 15.65 1.91
N ILE A 152 -9.98 14.39 1.61
CA ILE A 152 -11.28 13.77 1.76
C ILE A 152 -11.10 12.48 2.56
N TYR A 153 -11.83 12.30 3.64
CA TYR A 153 -11.89 11.03 4.35
C TYR A 153 -12.75 10.05 3.55
N SER A 154 -12.12 9.01 3.01
CA SER A 154 -12.74 7.99 2.16
C SER A 154 -12.75 6.60 2.78
N GLY A 155 -12.05 6.43 3.92
CA GLY A 155 -11.73 5.11 4.43
C GLY A 155 -10.64 4.41 3.63
N ASN A 156 -10.30 3.18 4.05
CA ASN A 156 -9.33 2.34 3.36
C ASN A 156 -10.05 1.39 2.39
N PRO A 157 -9.57 1.26 1.14
CA PRO A 157 -10.02 0.21 0.24
C PRO A 157 -9.65 -1.16 0.79
N ILE A 158 -10.65 -2.02 1.01
CA ILE A 158 -10.46 -3.38 1.53
C ILE A 158 -10.83 -4.41 0.48
N ARG A 159 -10.14 -5.54 0.52
CA ARG A 159 -10.38 -6.63 -0.43
C ARG A 159 -11.77 -7.23 -0.23
N GLU A 160 -12.44 -7.54 -1.32
CA GLU A 160 -13.81 -8.08 -1.36
C GLU A 160 -14.00 -9.33 -0.48
N ALA A 161 -12.96 -10.18 -0.40
CA ALA A 161 -12.97 -11.35 0.47
C ALA A 161 -13.19 -11.03 1.98
N PHE A 162 -12.87 -9.83 2.43
CA PHE A 162 -13.12 -9.41 3.81
C PHE A 162 -14.51 -8.77 3.99
N VAL A 163 -15.19 -8.40 2.91
CA VAL A 163 -16.52 -7.80 2.96
C VAL A 163 -17.60 -8.88 2.96
N ASN A 164 -17.41 -9.93 2.16
CA ASN A 164 -18.46 -10.91 1.86
C ASN A 164 -18.44 -12.16 2.77
N ASN A 165 -17.41 -12.34 3.62
CA ASN A 165 -17.28 -13.56 4.43
C ASN A 165 -17.85 -13.45 5.85
N GLY A 166 -18.70 -12.45 6.14
CA GLY A 166 -19.27 -12.25 7.47
C GLY A 166 -20.37 -13.24 7.89
N GLU A 167 -20.88 -14.07 6.96
CA GLU A 167 -22.09 -14.87 7.21
C GLU A 167 -21.86 -16.29 7.74
N ASN A 168 -20.62 -16.80 7.78
CA ASN A 168 -20.31 -18.17 8.16
C ASN A 168 -19.48 -18.32 9.43
N ILE A 169 -19.61 -17.41 10.38
CA ILE A 169 -19.05 -17.66 11.71
C ILE A 169 -20.02 -18.57 12.45
N ILE A 170 -19.70 -19.85 12.53
CA ILE A 170 -20.33 -20.77 13.48
C ILE A 170 -19.99 -20.21 14.87
N ASP A 171 -20.96 -19.56 15.45
CA ASP A 171 -20.83 -18.88 16.73
C ASP A 171 -20.94 -19.93 17.84
N ASP A 172 -19.79 -20.44 18.28
CA ASP A 172 -19.73 -21.12 19.57
C ASP A 172 -19.80 -20.02 20.63
N LYS A 173 -21.01 -19.81 21.14
CA LYS A 173 -21.35 -18.73 22.09
C LYS A 173 -20.49 -18.73 23.35
N ASN A 174 -19.76 -19.82 23.61
CA ASN A 174 -18.93 -20.00 24.79
C ASN A 174 -17.44 -19.73 24.54
N MET A 175 -17.03 -19.40 23.29
CA MET A 175 -15.61 -19.25 22.92
C MET A 175 -15.33 -17.84 22.35
N VAL A 176 -14.42 -17.10 22.98
CA VAL A 176 -13.91 -15.83 22.45
C VAL A 176 -12.85 -16.13 21.39
N ARG A 177 -13.08 -15.65 20.16
CA ARG A 177 -12.11 -15.76 19.07
C ARG A 177 -11.35 -14.46 18.91
N ILE A 178 -10.03 -14.51 19.00
CA ILE A 178 -9.14 -13.37 18.90
C ILE A 178 -8.24 -13.57 17.66
N TYR A 179 -8.34 -12.65 16.70
CA TYR A 179 -7.41 -12.59 15.58
C TYR A 179 -6.37 -11.48 15.82
N ILE A 180 -5.11 -11.86 15.81
CA ILE A 180 -3.99 -10.96 16.09
C ILE A 180 -3.08 -10.91 14.88
N THR A 181 -2.77 -9.71 14.42
CA THR A 181 -1.95 -9.53 13.24
C THR A 181 -0.94 -8.40 13.41
N GLY A 182 0.31 -8.67 13.04
CA GLY A 182 1.37 -7.69 12.84
C GLY A 182 1.53 -7.28 11.36
N GLY A 183 0.50 -7.53 10.51
CA GLY A 183 0.58 -7.38 9.07
C GLY A 183 1.23 -8.59 8.39
N SER A 184 1.43 -8.52 7.06
CA SER A 184 1.94 -9.65 6.25
C SER A 184 3.36 -10.09 6.63
N GLN A 185 4.18 -9.21 7.18
CA GLN A 185 5.54 -9.50 7.63
C GLN A 185 5.60 -9.94 9.09
N GLY A 186 4.49 -9.83 9.83
CA GLY A 186 4.46 -9.99 11.27
C GLY A 186 5.06 -8.81 12.02
N SER A 187 4.99 -8.86 13.35
CA SER A 187 5.59 -7.87 14.24
C SER A 187 6.42 -8.60 15.29
N GLN A 188 7.72 -8.38 15.33
CA GLN A 188 8.61 -9.00 16.33
C GLN A 188 8.16 -8.71 17.76
N TYR A 189 7.66 -7.49 18.02
CA TYR A 189 7.15 -7.12 19.34
C TYR A 189 5.92 -7.95 19.72
N ILE A 190 4.95 -8.08 18.81
CA ILE A 190 3.74 -8.90 19.03
C ILE A 190 4.14 -10.36 19.18
N ASN A 191 4.96 -10.89 18.26
CA ASN A 191 5.40 -12.28 18.24
C ASN A 191 6.06 -12.69 19.56
N LYS A 192 6.90 -11.82 20.12
CA LYS A 192 7.65 -12.10 21.36
C LYS A 192 6.77 -12.00 22.62
N ASN A 193 5.84 -11.06 22.67
CA ASN A 193 5.13 -10.77 23.92
C ASN A 193 3.78 -11.50 24.02
N LEU A 194 3.11 -11.70 22.90
CA LEU A 194 1.76 -12.24 22.90
C LEU A 194 1.61 -13.65 23.45
N PRO A 195 2.45 -14.65 23.08
CA PRO A 195 2.35 -15.98 23.61
C PRO A 195 2.45 -16.03 25.15
N ARG A 196 3.26 -15.13 25.72
CA ARG A 196 3.44 -15.01 27.17
C ARG A 196 2.20 -14.45 27.86
N ILE A 197 1.51 -13.48 27.25
CA ILE A 197 0.30 -12.84 27.81
C ILE A 197 -0.83 -13.86 27.87
N PHE A 198 -0.95 -14.72 26.87
CA PHE A 198 -2.07 -15.68 26.77
C PHE A 198 -1.77 -17.07 27.34
N LYS A 199 -0.57 -17.30 27.88
CA LYS A 199 -0.16 -18.61 28.44
C LYS A 199 -1.13 -19.11 29.53
N ASP A 200 -1.66 -18.19 30.34
CA ASP A 200 -2.51 -18.51 31.49
C ASP A 200 -4.01 -18.42 31.20
N TYR A 201 -4.38 -18.06 29.96
CA TYR A 201 -5.79 -17.94 29.52
C TYR A 201 -6.18 -19.24 28.76
N SER A 202 -6.68 -20.27 29.49
CA SER A 202 -6.79 -21.60 28.85
C SER A 202 -8.20 -22.00 28.40
N ASN A 203 -9.28 -21.45 28.92
CA ASN A 203 -10.53 -22.22 28.82
C ASN A 203 -11.60 -21.75 27.81
N ASN A 204 -11.60 -20.50 27.36
CA ASN A 204 -12.66 -20.02 26.44
C ASN A 204 -12.13 -19.07 25.35
N ILE A 205 -10.84 -19.15 25.03
CA ILE A 205 -10.23 -18.24 24.05
C ILE A 205 -9.54 -19.06 22.94
N LYS A 206 -9.92 -18.81 21.70
CA LYS A 206 -9.22 -19.29 20.51
C LYS A 206 -8.44 -18.13 19.88
N ILE A 207 -7.12 -18.24 19.82
CA ILE A 207 -6.26 -17.24 19.23
C ILE A 207 -5.77 -17.69 17.85
N ILE A 208 -5.92 -16.83 16.86
CA ILE A 208 -5.30 -16.96 15.55
C ILE A 208 -4.29 -15.84 15.42
N HIS A 209 -3.00 -16.17 15.38
CA HIS A 209 -1.92 -15.18 15.31
C HIS A 209 -1.21 -15.22 13.97
N GLN A 210 -1.27 -14.12 13.23
CA GLN A 210 -0.50 -13.92 12.01
C GLN A 210 0.89 -13.39 12.35
N CYS A 211 1.84 -14.29 12.55
CA CYS A 211 3.21 -13.96 12.97
C CYS A 211 4.15 -13.54 11.84
N GLY A 212 3.75 -13.74 10.58
CA GLY A 212 4.61 -13.54 9.40
C GLY A 212 5.35 -14.82 8.99
N LYS A 213 5.55 -14.97 7.66
CA LYS A 213 6.05 -16.22 7.04
C LYS A 213 7.35 -16.76 7.65
N ASN A 214 8.27 -15.88 8.02
CA ASN A 214 9.61 -16.28 8.50
C ASN A 214 9.70 -16.43 10.03
N ASN A 215 8.63 -16.15 10.77
CA ASN A 215 8.65 -16.14 12.24
C ASN A 215 7.86 -17.30 12.85
N PHE A 216 7.30 -18.19 12.04
CA PHE A 216 6.43 -19.26 12.53
C PHE A 216 7.13 -20.19 13.52
N GLN A 217 8.36 -20.62 13.23
CA GLN A 217 9.11 -21.51 14.11
C GLN A 217 9.43 -20.88 15.48
N GLU A 218 9.74 -19.57 15.48
CA GLU A 218 10.05 -18.84 16.72
C GLU A 218 8.82 -18.65 17.62
N VAL A 219 7.64 -18.50 17.00
CA VAL A 219 6.39 -18.23 17.72
C VAL A 219 5.68 -19.51 18.17
N SER A 220 5.93 -20.66 17.51
CA SER A 220 5.31 -21.95 17.82
C SER A 220 6.02 -22.73 18.92
N ASN A 221 7.23 -22.35 19.32
CA ASN A 221 7.99 -22.88 20.44
C ASN A 221 7.72 -22.13 21.74
#